data_62573931915a870b1d00e0cfa93a2ee9
#
_entry.id   62573931915a870b1d00e0cfa93a2ee9
#
_cell.length_a   1.000
_cell.length_b   1.000
_cell.length_c   1.000
_cell.angle_alpha   90.00
_cell.angle_beta   90.00
_cell.angle_gamma   90.00
#
_symmetry.space_group_name_H-M   'P 1'
#
loop_
_entity.id
_entity.type
_entity.pdbx_description
1 polymer ?
#
loop_
_entity_poly.entity_id
_entity_poly.type
_entity_poly.pdbx_seq_one_letter_code
_entity_poly.pdbx_strand_id
1 'polypeptide(L)'
;KGEANGFFTALGVPTTFLQTTFYYEAFLQGQGPRRDDNGELVLSLPMADNKLALVAGEDIGKTALGVFRRGDDFIGKTVSIAGTHATGEQLAAMFTAALGEKVVYRPMTTDQMRASGQPGAVEVANMFQFYSDASEYFTGVRNLDLVRELNPELQPLDTWLTQHKDEIPLD
;
A
#
# COMPACT_ATOMS: atom_id res chain seq x y z
N LYS A 1 14.23 -3.01 10.07
CA LYS A 1 14.67 -2.22 8.89
C LYS A 1 14.96 -0.77 9.28
N GLY A 2 14.10 -0.09 10.06
CA GLY A 2 14.30 1.30 10.47
C GLY A 2 15.61 1.55 11.26
N GLU A 3 16.06 0.60 12.03
CA GLU A 3 17.33 0.70 12.78
C GLU A 3 18.54 0.85 11.85
N ALA A 4 18.48 0.29 10.63
CA ALA A 4 19.55 0.41 9.65
C ALA A 4 19.79 1.85 9.16
N ASN A 5 18.78 2.74 9.26
CA ASN A 5 18.91 4.13 8.84
C ASN A 5 20.02 4.85 9.59
N GLY A 6 20.17 4.56 10.89
CA GLY A 6 21.22 5.13 11.74
C GLY A 6 22.63 4.83 11.24
N PHE A 7 22.87 3.65 10.69
CA PHE A 7 24.18 3.29 10.13
C PHE A 7 24.51 4.11 8.89
N PHE A 8 23.55 4.30 7.99
CA PHE A 8 23.75 5.12 6.79
C PHE A 8 24.02 6.58 7.14
N THR A 9 23.24 7.12 8.09
CA THR A 9 23.44 8.51 8.58
C THR A 9 24.84 8.69 9.20
N ALA A 10 25.30 7.70 9.98
CA ALA A 10 26.61 7.77 10.65
C ALA A 10 27.81 7.74 9.68
N LEU A 11 27.62 7.18 8.48
CA LEU A 11 28.67 7.16 7.43
C LEU A 11 28.92 8.52 6.79
N GLY A 12 28.05 9.52 7.01
CA GLY A 12 28.18 10.86 6.40
C GLY A 12 27.98 10.90 4.90
N VAL A 13 27.47 9.82 4.30
CA VAL A 13 27.15 9.75 2.86
C VAL A 13 25.83 10.50 2.61
N PRO A 14 25.76 11.33 1.54
CA PRO A 14 24.50 11.94 1.14
C PRO A 14 23.40 10.89 0.97
N THR A 15 22.39 10.92 1.82
CA THR A 15 21.38 9.85 1.90
C THR A 15 19.98 10.45 1.92
N THR A 16 19.06 9.87 1.15
CA THR A 16 17.61 10.09 1.23
C THR A 16 16.93 8.77 1.58
N PHE A 17 16.05 8.77 2.56
CA PHE A 17 15.28 7.58 2.91
C PHE A 17 13.94 7.58 2.16
N LEU A 18 13.72 6.59 1.30
CA LEU A 18 12.46 6.41 0.61
C LEU A 18 11.62 5.37 1.39
N GLN A 19 10.48 5.81 1.94
CA GLN A 19 9.57 4.96 2.69
C GLN A 19 8.37 4.58 1.82
N THR A 20 8.25 3.30 1.54
CA THR A 20 7.12 2.72 0.80
C THR A 20 5.91 2.47 1.72
N THR A 21 4.88 1.84 1.17
CA THR A 21 3.66 1.48 1.86
C THR A 21 3.15 0.11 1.39
N PHE A 22 1.85 -0.17 1.51
CA PHE A 22 1.25 -1.40 1.00
C PHE A 22 1.33 -1.44 -0.53
N TYR A 23 1.75 -2.57 -1.12
CA TYR A 23 1.92 -2.70 -2.56
C TYR A 23 0.64 -3.17 -3.24
N TYR A 24 0.31 -2.62 -4.41
CA TYR A 24 -0.80 -3.11 -5.23
C TYR A 24 -0.62 -4.59 -5.58
N GLU A 25 0.60 -5.04 -5.81
CA GLU A 25 0.96 -6.41 -6.15
C GLU A 25 0.58 -7.42 -5.05
N ALA A 26 0.35 -6.98 -3.83
CA ALA A 26 -0.17 -7.84 -2.77
C ALA A 26 -1.56 -8.40 -3.11
N PHE A 27 -2.33 -7.69 -3.93
CA PHE A 27 -3.61 -8.18 -4.43
C PHE A 27 -3.47 -9.39 -5.37
N LEU A 28 -2.37 -9.47 -6.10
CA LEU A 28 -2.03 -10.65 -6.93
C LEU A 28 -1.55 -11.83 -6.09
N GLN A 29 -1.15 -11.57 -4.84
CA GLN A 29 -0.65 -12.57 -3.89
C GLN A 29 -1.72 -13.01 -2.88
N GLY A 30 -3.00 -12.75 -3.19
CA GLY A 30 -4.14 -13.21 -2.41
C GLY A 30 -4.58 -12.30 -1.28
N GLN A 31 -4.13 -11.04 -1.25
CA GLN A 31 -4.67 -10.02 -0.33
C GLN A 31 -5.79 -9.18 -0.98
N GLY A 32 -6.25 -9.58 -2.15
CA GLY A 32 -7.40 -9.02 -2.86
C GLY A 32 -8.73 -9.63 -2.42
N PRO A 33 -9.81 -9.32 -3.16
CA PRO A 33 -11.12 -9.93 -2.93
C PRO A 33 -11.07 -11.45 -3.16
N ARG A 34 -11.82 -12.20 -2.35
CA ARG A 34 -11.99 -13.64 -2.50
C ARG A 34 -13.46 -14.03 -2.39
N ARG A 35 -13.84 -15.14 -3.01
CA ARG A 35 -15.20 -15.68 -2.86
C ARG A 35 -15.38 -16.30 -1.48
N ASP A 36 -16.45 -15.91 -0.82
CA ASP A 36 -16.91 -16.56 0.42
C ASP A 36 -17.72 -17.83 0.09
N ASP A 37 -18.16 -18.54 1.12
CA ASP A 37 -18.94 -19.78 0.99
C ASP A 37 -20.29 -19.59 0.24
N ASN A 38 -20.76 -18.36 0.11
CA ASN A 38 -21.97 -18.00 -0.64
C ASN A 38 -21.67 -17.58 -2.08
N GLY A 39 -20.40 -17.55 -2.47
CA GLY A 39 -19.94 -17.11 -3.78
C GLY A 39 -19.82 -15.58 -3.94
N GLU A 40 -20.00 -14.80 -2.86
CA GLU A 40 -19.84 -13.34 -2.89
C GLU A 40 -18.37 -12.95 -2.83
N LEU A 41 -17.95 -12.00 -3.66
CA LEU A 41 -16.59 -11.45 -3.58
C LEU A 41 -16.46 -10.52 -2.36
N VAL A 42 -15.57 -10.89 -1.45
CA VAL A 42 -15.34 -10.17 -0.20
C VAL A 42 -13.89 -9.70 -0.12
N LEU A 43 -13.70 -8.40 0.09
CA LEU A 43 -12.41 -7.82 0.47
C LEU A 43 -12.35 -7.74 1.99
N SER A 44 -11.36 -8.42 2.59
CA SER A 44 -11.25 -8.55 4.04
C SER A 44 -9.87 -8.09 4.55
N LEU A 45 -9.68 -6.78 4.69
CA LEU A 45 -8.46 -6.18 5.23
C LEU A 45 -8.72 -5.66 6.66
N PRO A 46 -7.75 -5.75 7.59
CA PRO A 46 -7.94 -5.33 8.96
C PRO A 46 -7.71 -3.82 9.14
N MET A 47 -8.48 -3.02 8.39
CA MET A 47 -8.38 -1.56 8.38
C MET A 47 -9.59 -0.85 8.98
N ALA A 48 -10.66 -1.59 9.37
CA ALA A 48 -11.94 -0.99 9.76
C ALA A 48 -12.34 0.12 8.75
N ASP A 49 -12.62 1.34 9.22
CA ASP A 49 -12.96 2.49 8.37
C ASP A 49 -11.75 3.38 8.06
N ASN A 50 -10.55 2.96 8.46
CA ASN A 50 -9.33 3.75 8.26
C ASN A 50 -8.85 3.69 6.80
N LYS A 51 -8.14 4.75 6.40
CA LYS A 51 -7.49 4.79 5.08
C LYS A 51 -6.20 3.98 5.10
N LEU A 52 -6.03 3.18 4.07
CA LEU A 52 -4.76 2.54 3.73
C LEU A 52 -4.07 3.39 2.66
N ALA A 53 -2.77 3.58 2.80
CA ALA A 53 -1.93 4.11 1.73
C ALA A 53 -1.38 2.93 0.91
N LEU A 54 -1.38 3.05 -0.42
CA LEU A 54 -0.97 1.99 -1.34
C LEU A 54 -0.13 2.56 -2.49
N VAL A 55 0.72 1.74 -3.10
CA VAL A 55 1.57 2.15 -4.23
C VAL A 55 1.85 0.97 -5.16
N ALA A 56 1.99 1.22 -6.47
CA ALA A 56 2.52 0.23 -7.40
C ALA A 56 4.03 0.04 -7.18
N GLY A 57 4.51 -1.20 -7.24
CA GLY A 57 5.93 -1.51 -7.04
C GLY A 57 6.84 -0.78 -8.03
N GLU A 58 6.43 -0.66 -9.29
CA GLU A 58 7.20 0.06 -10.32
C GLU A 58 7.32 1.57 -10.04
N ASP A 59 6.35 2.17 -9.38
CA ASP A 59 6.37 3.60 -9.04
C ASP A 59 7.42 3.95 -7.99
N ILE A 60 7.88 2.98 -7.22
CA ILE A 60 8.97 3.16 -6.25
C ILE A 60 10.25 3.59 -6.99
N GLY A 61 10.61 2.86 -8.05
CA GLY A 61 11.79 3.17 -8.86
C GLY A 61 11.67 4.50 -9.62
N LYS A 62 10.49 4.77 -10.19
CA LYS A 62 10.20 6.04 -10.88
C LYS A 62 10.29 7.23 -9.93
N THR A 63 9.73 7.10 -8.73
CA THR A 63 9.81 8.15 -7.69
C THR A 63 11.24 8.34 -7.19
N ALA A 64 12.00 7.24 -6.98
CA ALA A 64 13.43 7.33 -6.63
C ALA A 64 14.23 8.09 -7.69
N LEU A 65 13.97 7.84 -8.98
CA LEU A 65 14.58 8.60 -10.07
C LEU A 65 14.23 10.10 -9.99
N GLY A 66 12.98 10.44 -9.66
CA GLY A 66 12.56 11.82 -9.43
C GLY A 66 13.35 12.49 -8.30
N VAL A 67 13.55 11.76 -7.20
CA VAL A 67 14.38 12.24 -6.07
C VAL A 67 15.82 12.49 -6.52
N PHE A 68 16.42 11.57 -7.25
CA PHE A 68 17.80 11.76 -7.77
C PHE A 68 17.91 12.97 -8.73
N ARG A 69 16.91 13.23 -9.55
CA ARG A 69 16.87 14.38 -10.46
C ARG A 69 16.80 15.73 -9.73
N ARG A 70 16.29 15.75 -8.50
CA ARG A 70 16.26 16.95 -7.63
C ARG A 70 17.59 17.20 -6.91
N GLY A 71 18.57 16.31 -7.09
CA GLY A 71 19.92 16.48 -6.53
C GLY A 71 19.91 16.60 -5.01
N ASP A 72 20.53 17.65 -4.49
CA ASP A 72 20.76 17.83 -3.05
C ASP A 72 19.50 18.20 -2.26
N ASP A 73 18.38 18.54 -2.94
CA ASP A 73 17.14 18.97 -2.27
C ASP A 73 16.61 17.96 -1.26
N PHE A 74 16.89 16.66 -1.48
CA PHE A 74 16.38 15.58 -0.65
C PHE A 74 17.43 14.91 0.26
N ILE A 75 18.68 15.37 0.24
CA ILE A 75 19.73 14.85 1.12
C ILE A 75 19.32 15.07 2.59
N GLY A 76 19.43 14.04 3.40
CA GLY A 76 19.06 14.04 4.82
C GLY A 76 17.55 13.97 5.08
N LYS A 77 16.72 13.87 4.02
CA LYS A 77 15.26 13.81 4.15
C LYS A 77 14.72 12.40 4.03
N THR A 78 13.51 12.21 4.57
CA THR A 78 12.68 11.03 4.32
C THR A 78 11.57 11.43 3.35
N VAL A 79 11.42 10.67 2.27
CA VAL A 79 10.32 10.79 1.30
C VAL A 79 9.41 9.58 1.49
N SER A 80 8.22 9.81 2.03
CA SER A 80 7.20 8.78 2.20
C SER A 80 6.27 8.79 1.00
N ILE A 81 6.11 7.65 0.34
CA ILE A 81 5.41 7.56 -0.94
C ILE A 81 4.12 6.75 -0.86
N ALA A 82 3.13 7.15 -1.65
CA ALA A 82 1.92 6.41 -1.97
C ALA A 82 1.42 6.84 -3.36
N GLY A 83 0.67 5.97 -4.02
CA GLY A 83 -0.06 6.27 -5.26
C GLY A 83 -1.54 6.53 -5.00
N THR A 84 -2.09 5.92 -3.96
CA THR A 84 -3.51 6.02 -3.58
C THR A 84 -3.67 5.98 -2.06
N HIS A 85 -4.64 6.73 -1.55
CA HIS A 85 -5.19 6.59 -0.20
C HIS A 85 -6.66 6.19 -0.30
N ALA A 86 -7.06 5.08 0.28
CA ALA A 86 -8.44 4.59 0.20
C ALA A 86 -8.87 3.85 1.47
N THR A 87 -10.15 3.98 1.84
CA THR A 87 -10.78 3.11 2.84
C THR A 87 -11.08 1.74 2.23
N GLY A 88 -11.37 0.75 3.08
CA GLY A 88 -11.77 -0.58 2.60
C GLY A 88 -13.01 -0.55 1.69
N GLU A 89 -13.97 0.31 1.99
CA GLU A 89 -15.17 0.51 1.14
C GLU A 89 -14.79 1.11 -0.23
N GLN A 90 -13.89 2.09 -0.24
CA GLN A 90 -13.41 2.67 -1.50
C GLN A 90 -12.62 1.65 -2.33
N LEU A 91 -11.80 0.82 -1.69
CA LEU A 91 -11.11 -0.29 -2.36
C LEU A 91 -12.11 -1.28 -2.96
N ALA A 92 -13.12 -1.71 -2.21
CA ALA A 92 -14.17 -2.60 -2.70
C ALA A 92 -14.92 -2.03 -3.90
N ALA A 93 -15.20 -0.72 -3.90
CA ALA A 93 -15.80 -0.03 -5.04
C ALA A 93 -14.88 -0.02 -6.28
N MET A 94 -13.57 0.21 -6.10
CA MET A 94 -12.59 0.16 -7.19
C MET A 94 -12.48 -1.24 -7.77
N PHE A 95 -12.43 -2.28 -6.91
CA PHE A 95 -12.47 -3.68 -7.37
C PHE A 95 -13.76 -4.02 -8.11
N THR A 96 -14.92 -3.56 -7.61
CA THR A 96 -16.21 -3.74 -8.29
C THR A 96 -16.17 -3.17 -9.70
N ALA A 97 -15.64 -1.97 -9.87
CA ALA A 97 -15.53 -1.32 -11.18
C ALA A 97 -14.57 -2.08 -12.13
N ALA A 98 -13.44 -2.56 -11.61
CA ALA A 98 -12.44 -3.25 -12.41
C ALA A 98 -12.87 -4.67 -12.81
N LEU A 99 -13.45 -5.42 -11.89
CA LEU A 99 -13.85 -6.82 -12.08
C LEU A 99 -15.19 -6.96 -12.79
N GLY A 100 -16.04 -5.92 -12.77
CA GLY A 100 -17.40 -5.97 -13.29
C GLY A 100 -18.37 -6.80 -12.45
N GLU A 101 -17.97 -7.19 -11.25
CA GLU A 101 -18.74 -7.95 -10.27
C GLU A 101 -18.67 -7.26 -8.90
N LYS A 102 -19.77 -7.28 -8.16
CA LYS A 102 -19.86 -6.60 -6.86
C LYS A 102 -18.88 -7.21 -5.87
N VAL A 103 -18.02 -6.36 -5.29
CA VAL A 103 -17.14 -6.68 -4.17
C VAL A 103 -17.66 -5.98 -2.92
N VAL A 104 -17.74 -6.70 -1.81
CA VAL A 104 -18.19 -6.19 -0.51
C VAL A 104 -16.99 -6.09 0.43
N TYR A 105 -16.87 -4.98 1.13
CA TYR A 105 -15.89 -4.87 2.20
C TYR A 105 -16.42 -5.45 3.49
N ARG A 106 -15.74 -6.45 4.04
CA ARG A 106 -15.99 -7.02 5.38
C ARG A 106 -14.68 -7.05 6.14
N PRO A 107 -14.37 -6.02 6.96
CA PRO A 107 -13.10 -5.96 7.66
C PRO A 107 -12.97 -7.13 8.62
N MET A 108 -11.81 -7.77 8.62
CA MET A 108 -11.40 -8.65 9.71
C MET A 108 -10.70 -7.84 10.80
N THR A 109 -10.53 -8.42 11.98
CA THR A 109 -9.67 -7.84 13.01
C THR A 109 -8.22 -8.28 12.81
N THR A 110 -7.28 -7.51 13.35
CA THR A 110 -5.85 -7.90 13.34
C THR A 110 -5.62 -9.21 14.11
N ASP A 111 -6.43 -9.48 15.15
CA ASP A 111 -6.34 -10.74 15.91
C ASP A 111 -6.84 -11.94 15.09
N GLN A 112 -7.91 -11.77 14.31
CA GLN A 112 -8.34 -12.80 13.35
C GLN A 112 -7.25 -13.08 12.31
N MET A 113 -6.57 -12.06 11.80
CA MET A 113 -5.46 -12.24 10.88
C MET A 113 -4.29 -12.99 11.54
N ARG A 114 -3.90 -12.63 12.77
CA ARG A 114 -2.86 -13.35 13.54
C ARG A 114 -3.21 -14.82 13.75
N ALA A 115 -4.48 -15.10 14.01
CA ALA A 115 -4.97 -16.45 14.27
C ALA A 115 -5.18 -17.30 12.99
N SER A 116 -4.99 -16.74 11.80
CA SER A 116 -5.24 -17.44 10.52
C SER A 116 -4.31 -18.63 10.26
N GLY A 117 -3.20 -18.71 10.98
CA GLY A 117 -2.20 -19.79 10.81
C GLY A 117 -1.38 -19.71 9.52
N GLN A 118 -1.56 -18.67 8.71
CA GLN A 118 -0.78 -18.49 7.48
C GLN A 118 0.66 -18.07 7.80
N PRO A 119 1.64 -18.49 6.99
CA PRO A 119 3.00 -18.03 7.14
C PRO A 119 3.11 -16.51 7.12
N GLY A 120 3.76 -15.92 8.14
CA GLY A 120 3.91 -14.46 8.25
C GLY A 120 2.67 -13.70 8.72
N ALA A 121 1.58 -14.38 9.10
CA ALA A 121 0.33 -13.74 9.51
C ALA A 121 0.50 -12.77 10.68
N VAL A 122 1.39 -13.09 11.62
CA VAL A 122 1.66 -12.23 12.80
C VAL A 122 2.30 -10.90 12.36
N GLU A 123 3.32 -10.96 11.50
CA GLU A 123 4.03 -9.78 10.99
C GLU A 123 3.12 -8.92 10.13
N VAL A 124 2.33 -9.55 9.25
CA VAL A 124 1.36 -8.83 8.40
C VAL A 124 0.27 -8.19 9.24
N ALA A 125 -0.25 -8.89 10.24
CA ALA A 125 -1.25 -8.32 11.15
C ALA A 125 -0.70 -7.14 11.96
N ASN A 126 0.55 -7.23 12.47
CA ASN A 126 1.21 -6.13 13.16
C ASN A 126 1.43 -4.91 12.24
N MET A 127 1.76 -5.14 10.97
CA MET A 127 1.86 -4.10 9.96
C MET A 127 0.50 -3.39 9.76
N PHE A 128 -0.58 -4.15 9.58
CA PHE A 128 -1.91 -3.57 9.43
C PHE A 128 -2.40 -2.89 10.70
N GLN A 129 -2.05 -3.41 11.87
CA GLN A 129 -2.38 -2.73 13.13
C GLN A 129 -1.73 -1.35 13.18
N PHE A 130 -0.45 -1.24 12.83
CA PHE A 130 0.22 0.06 12.75
C PHE A 130 -0.45 0.99 11.73
N TYR A 131 -0.84 0.46 10.55
CA TYR A 131 -1.54 1.26 9.53
C TYR A 131 -2.90 1.77 10.02
N SER A 132 -3.62 0.96 10.78
CA SER A 132 -4.93 1.33 11.33
C SER A 132 -4.78 2.31 12.51
N ASP A 133 -3.93 1.99 13.50
CA ASP A 133 -3.77 2.78 14.70
C ASP A 133 -3.17 4.16 14.44
N ALA A 134 -2.32 4.28 13.41
CA ALA A 134 -1.64 5.50 13.01
C ALA A 134 -2.11 6.05 11.66
N SER A 135 -3.32 5.73 11.21
CA SER A 135 -3.80 5.97 9.84
C SER A 135 -3.68 7.42 9.39
N GLU A 136 -4.05 8.39 10.23
CA GLU A 136 -3.94 9.82 9.91
C GLU A 136 -2.49 10.26 9.72
N TYR A 137 -1.61 9.85 10.64
CA TYR A 137 -0.17 10.12 10.50
C TYR A 137 0.40 9.42 9.27
N PHE A 138 0.08 8.13 9.10
CA PHE A 138 0.63 7.29 8.05
C PHE A 138 0.26 7.78 6.65
N THR A 139 -0.97 8.21 6.44
CA THR A 139 -1.42 8.83 5.19
C THR A 139 -0.95 10.27 5.05
N GLY A 140 -0.94 11.04 6.14
CA GLY A 140 -0.56 12.45 6.16
C GLY A 140 0.90 12.71 5.73
N VAL A 141 1.84 11.83 6.11
CA VAL A 141 3.25 11.94 5.70
C VAL A 141 3.48 11.49 4.25
N ARG A 142 2.50 10.88 3.58
CA ARG A 142 2.54 10.41 2.19
C ARG A 142 1.79 11.36 1.29
N ASN A 143 2.39 12.52 1.05
CA ASN A 143 1.79 13.57 0.23
C ASN A 143 1.75 13.13 -1.25
N LEU A 144 0.54 12.87 -1.77
CA LEU A 144 0.34 12.40 -3.14
C LEU A 144 0.75 13.43 -4.18
N ASP A 145 0.65 14.73 -3.89
CA ASP A 145 1.03 15.78 -4.83
C ASP A 145 2.55 15.83 -4.98
N LEU A 146 3.30 15.75 -3.87
CA LEU A 146 4.75 15.62 -3.93
C LEU A 146 5.18 14.36 -4.72
N VAL A 147 4.51 13.23 -4.51
CA VAL A 147 4.85 12.00 -5.23
C VAL A 147 4.58 12.15 -6.72
N ARG A 148 3.48 12.83 -7.13
CA ARG A 148 3.20 13.15 -8.54
C ARG A 148 4.21 14.11 -9.15
N GLU A 149 4.72 15.09 -8.39
CA GLU A 149 5.80 15.96 -8.84
C GLU A 149 7.09 15.17 -9.11
N LEU A 150 7.41 14.20 -8.26
CA LEU A 150 8.61 13.36 -8.42
C LEU A 150 8.43 12.29 -9.49
N ASN A 151 7.21 11.77 -9.64
CA ASN A 151 6.82 10.77 -10.64
C ASN A 151 5.52 11.21 -11.34
N PRO A 152 5.60 11.97 -12.44
CA PRO A 152 4.43 12.38 -13.20
C PRO A 152 3.61 11.21 -13.79
N GLU A 153 4.21 10.03 -13.87
CA GLU A 153 3.55 8.79 -14.33
C GLU A 153 2.98 7.97 -13.16
N LEU A 154 2.88 8.56 -11.96
CA LEU A 154 2.35 7.85 -10.78
C LEU A 154 1.00 7.22 -11.07
N GLN A 155 0.94 5.90 -10.91
CA GLN A 155 -0.23 5.11 -11.28
C GLN A 155 -1.29 5.09 -10.16
N PRO A 156 -2.50 5.58 -10.40
CA PRO A 156 -3.62 5.39 -9.47
C PRO A 156 -4.05 3.91 -9.44
N LEU A 157 -4.63 3.47 -8.33
CA LEU A 157 -5.02 2.08 -8.15
C LEU A 157 -6.06 1.61 -9.18
N ASP A 158 -7.03 2.43 -9.55
CA ASP A 158 -8.06 2.11 -10.54
C ASP A 158 -7.46 1.79 -11.92
N THR A 159 -6.45 2.56 -12.32
CA THR A 159 -5.70 2.33 -13.56
C THR A 159 -4.93 1.01 -13.48
N TRP A 160 -4.24 0.78 -12.36
CA TRP A 160 -3.49 -0.46 -12.13
C TRP A 160 -4.42 -1.68 -12.13
N LEU A 161 -5.56 -1.61 -11.43
CA LEU A 161 -6.56 -2.68 -11.40
C LEU A 161 -7.10 -3.02 -12.79
N THR A 162 -7.34 -2.01 -13.63
CA THR A 162 -7.80 -2.24 -15.01
C THR A 162 -6.80 -3.08 -15.82
N GLN A 163 -5.52 -2.90 -15.57
CA GLN A 163 -4.44 -3.62 -16.27
C GLN A 163 -4.22 -5.04 -15.73
N HIS A 164 -4.45 -5.26 -14.43
CA HIS A 164 -4.10 -6.50 -13.73
C HIS A 164 -5.29 -7.33 -13.24
N LYS A 165 -6.53 -6.93 -13.57
CA LYS A 165 -7.75 -7.58 -13.04
C LYS A 165 -7.81 -9.09 -13.31
N ASP A 166 -7.31 -9.53 -14.44
CA ASP A 166 -7.34 -10.94 -14.87
C ASP A 166 -6.28 -11.79 -14.16
N GLU A 167 -5.34 -11.15 -13.44
CA GLU A 167 -4.30 -11.79 -12.65
C GLU A 167 -4.66 -11.93 -11.16
N ILE A 168 -5.76 -11.29 -10.72
CA ILE A 168 -6.17 -11.29 -9.31
C ILE A 168 -6.83 -12.65 -8.99
N PRO A 169 -6.28 -13.42 -8.02
CA PRO A 169 -6.89 -14.68 -7.61
C PRO A 169 -8.17 -14.40 -6.82
N LEU A 170 -9.31 -14.93 -7.27
CA LEU A 170 -10.62 -14.73 -6.67
C LEU A 170 -11.13 -15.94 -5.87
N ASP A 171 -10.41 -17.07 -5.93
CA ASP A 171 -10.76 -18.35 -5.28
C ASP A 171 -9.97 -18.57 -3.98
#